data_8f891f5c3c42f7112465350086543f5d
#
_entry.id   8f891f5c3c42f7112465350086543f5d
#
_cell.length_a   1.000
_cell.length_b   1.000
_cell.length_c   1.000
_cell.angle_alpha   90.00
_cell.angle_beta   90.00
_cell.angle_gamma   90.00
#
_symmetry.space_group_name_H-M   'P 1'
#
loop_
_entity.id
_entity.type
_entity.pdbx_description
1 polymer ?
#
loop_
_entity_poly.entity_id
_entity_poly.type
_entity_poly.pdbx_seq_one_letter_code
_entity_poly.pdbx_strand_id
1 'polypeptide(L)'
;MLPPMRETPGFHHLHLNSVDPDAAIAFYVRHFPTSAKTSWGGLPALQCPNNVLVLFTRVATAPPTSPQTALWHFGWHVTDTRASLETYKRRPDLTLLPLYTTDEGGEVFLSSDTWPSTNPTPGLTRAQIAEAKANGVQPTRTGGFGYMRGPDNALVEYAGNHPAERFNHVHMFQDDPFCAQLWYQKHLDAPVFAGRTPRAPMTEATCKVERGADRSWPALEREGMFRSPSAAVVFGDVALPWYMRQGEAPLVSSRGHLYDHIALSVTDLDAWVAKLRSEGVRFLEEPYKLGGTRAVMIEGPSREALELVEVA
;
A
#
# COMPACT_ATOMS: atom_id res chain seq x y z
N MET A 1 -12.64 27.39 -25.39
CA MET A 1 -13.32 26.18 -24.95
C MET A 1 -12.39 25.54 -23.94
N LEU A 2 -12.79 25.40 -22.68
CA LEU A 2 -11.99 24.64 -21.72
C LEU A 2 -11.94 23.19 -22.20
N PRO A 3 -10.79 22.47 -22.11
CA PRO A 3 -10.75 21.05 -22.41
C PRO A 3 -11.75 20.31 -21.49
N PRO A 4 -12.38 19.24 -21.97
CA PRO A 4 -13.25 18.44 -21.11
C PRO A 4 -12.49 18.03 -19.84
N MET A 5 -13.13 18.16 -18.68
CA MET A 5 -12.53 17.69 -17.43
C MET A 5 -12.29 16.20 -17.56
N ARG A 6 -11.05 15.77 -17.40
CA ARG A 6 -10.71 14.36 -17.32
C ARG A 6 -11.28 13.78 -16.03
N GLU A 7 -11.78 12.58 -16.11
CA GLU A 7 -12.15 11.84 -14.90
C GLU A 7 -10.88 11.49 -14.11
N THR A 8 -10.98 11.61 -12.78
CA THR A 8 -9.92 11.14 -11.88
C THR A 8 -9.73 9.63 -12.07
N PRO A 9 -8.49 9.14 -12.24
CA PRO A 9 -8.24 7.71 -12.35
C PRO A 9 -8.80 6.93 -11.17
N GLY A 10 -9.30 5.73 -11.42
CA GLY A 10 -9.66 4.76 -10.38
C GLY A 10 -8.50 3.80 -10.09
N PHE A 11 -8.49 3.15 -8.92
CA PHE A 11 -7.57 2.04 -8.69
C PHE A 11 -8.07 0.80 -9.44
N HIS A 12 -7.25 0.24 -10.32
CA HIS A 12 -7.62 -0.92 -11.14
C HIS A 12 -7.08 -2.22 -10.54
N HIS A 13 -5.77 -2.33 -10.37
CA HIS A 13 -5.16 -3.53 -9.82
C HIS A 13 -3.80 -3.29 -9.15
N LEU A 14 -3.42 -4.26 -8.32
CA LEU A 14 -2.05 -4.51 -7.89
C LEU A 14 -1.51 -5.68 -8.70
N HIS A 15 -0.29 -5.58 -9.23
CA HIS A 15 0.37 -6.63 -9.98
C HIS A 15 1.50 -7.27 -9.19
N LEU A 16 1.44 -8.59 -9.03
CA LEU A 16 2.45 -9.39 -8.35
C LEU A 16 3.14 -10.35 -9.31
N ASN A 17 4.44 -10.54 -9.11
CA ASN A 17 5.15 -11.68 -9.66
C ASN A 17 5.03 -12.86 -8.69
N SER A 18 4.75 -14.06 -9.20
CA SER A 18 4.56 -15.26 -8.39
C SER A 18 5.11 -16.50 -9.07
N VAL A 19 5.74 -17.39 -8.32
CA VAL A 19 6.18 -18.68 -8.87
C VAL A 19 5.00 -19.61 -9.15
N ASP A 20 3.91 -19.45 -8.40
CA ASP A 20 2.68 -20.21 -8.59
C ASP A 20 1.43 -19.34 -8.38
N PRO A 21 0.97 -18.62 -9.43
CA PRO A 21 -0.23 -17.79 -9.38
C PRO A 21 -1.49 -18.52 -8.91
N ASP A 22 -1.67 -19.78 -9.28
CA ASP A 22 -2.86 -20.55 -8.88
C ASP A 22 -2.86 -20.84 -7.38
N ALA A 23 -1.72 -21.24 -6.83
CA ALA A 23 -1.57 -21.42 -5.39
C ALA A 23 -1.68 -20.10 -4.64
N ALA A 24 -1.15 -19.00 -5.18
CA ALA A 24 -1.28 -17.68 -4.60
C ALA A 24 -2.74 -17.22 -4.53
N ILE A 25 -3.49 -17.36 -5.62
CA ILE A 25 -4.91 -17.02 -5.65
C ILE A 25 -5.71 -17.89 -4.66
N ALA A 26 -5.43 -19.21 -4.61
CA ALA A 26 -6.08 -20.11 -3.68
C ALA A 26 -5.84 -19.74 -2.21
N PHE A 27 -4.62 -19.28 -1.89
CA PHE A 27 -4.29 -18.74 -0.56
C PHE A 27 -5.16 -17.52 -0.24
N TYR A 28 -5.23 -16.51 -1.13
CA TYR A 28 -5.99 -15.28 -0.87
C TYR A 28 -7.50 -15.55 -0.76
N VAL A 29 -8.08 -16.39 -1.62
CA VAL A 29 -9.50 -16.78 -1.52
C VAL A 29 -9.80 -17.49 -0.21
N ARG A 30 -8.88 -18.32 0.30
CA ARG A 30 -9.05 -19.00 1.59
C ARG A 30 -9.06 -18.03 2.77
N HIS A 31 -8.22 -17.00 2.74
CA HIS A 31 -8.05 -16.07 3.87
C HIS A 31 -8.96 -14.85 3.78
N PHE A 32 -9.36 -14.48 2.59
CA PHE A 32 -10.29 -13.38 2.26
C PHE A 32 -11.43 -13.92 1.39
N PRO A 33 -12.41 -14.63 2.00
CA PRO A 33 -13.37 -15.46 1.27
C PRO A 33 -14.42 -14.68 0.47
N THR A 34 -14.46 -13.37 0.58
CA THR A 34 -15.26 -12.50 -0.29
C THR A 34 -14.60 -12.23 -1.63
N SER A 35 -13.34 -12.62 -1.79
CA SER A 35 -12.61 -12.55 -3.05
C SER A 35 -12.79 -13.83 -3.87
N ALA A 36 -12.63 -13.75 -5.19
CA ALA A 36 -12.82 -14.86 -6.10
C ALA A 36 -11.68 -14.97 -7.14
N LYS A 37 -11.39 -16.21 -7.56
CA LYS A 37 -10.48 -16.44 -8.69
C LYS A 37 -11.14 -15.96 -9.98
N THR A 38 -10.36 -15.24 -10.78
CA THR A 38 -10.73 -14.77 -12.12
C THR A 38 -9.54 -14.72 -13.05
N SER A 39 -9.69 -14.09 -14.20
CA SER A 39 -8.60 -13.72 -15.11
C SER A 39 -8.89 -12.36 -15.71
N TRP A 40 -7.86 -11.59 -15.98
CA TRP A 40 -7.98 -10.31 -16.65
C TRP A 40 -6.74 -10.03 -17.50
N GLY A 41 -6.93 -9.46 -18.71
CA GLY A 41 -5.82 -9.18 -19.63
C GLY A 41 -5.02 -10.41 -20.05
N GLY A 42 -5.59 -11.62 -19.94
CA GLY A 42 -4.88 -12.88 -20.20
C GLY A 42 -4.06 -13.40 -19.02
N LEU A 43 -4.09 -12.72 -17.87
CA LEU A 43 -3.37 -13.08 -16.66
C LEU A 43 -4.30 -13.69 -15.61
N PRO A 44 -3.81 -14.64 -14.78
CA PRO A 44 -4.52 -15.10 -13.60
C PRO A 44 -4.74 -13.92 -12.64
N ALA A 45 -5.92 -13.86 -12.04
CA ALA A 45 -6.29 -12.74 -11.18
C ALA A 45 -7.14 -13.17 -9.98
N LEU A 46 -7.06 -12.36 -8.91
CA LEU A 46 -8.00 -12.36 -7.80
C LEU A 46 -8.93 -11.16 -7.99
N GLN A 47 -10.25 -11.39 -7.98
CA GLN A 47 -11.26 -10.34 -7.93
C GLN A 47 -11.63 -10.06 -6.48
N CYS A 48 -11.44 -8.83 -6.03
CA CYS A 48 -11.86 -8.36 -4.71
C CYS A 48 -13.29 -7.79 -4.75
N PRO A 49 -14.02 -7.74 -3.60
CA PRO A 49 -15.43 -7.31 -3.56
C PRO A 49 -15.69 -5.91 -4.09
N ASN A 50 -14.73 -5.03 -3.97
CA ASN A 50 -14.79 -3.63 -4.44
C ASN A 50 -14.27 -3.44 -5.87
N ASN A 51 -14.36 -4.46 -6.70
CA ASN A 51 -13.94 -4.48 -8.11
C ASN A 51 -12.43 -4.25 -8.34
N VAL A 52 -11.62 -4.32 -7.30
CA VAL A 52 -10.17 -4.29 -7.42
C VAL A 52 -9.66 -5.67 -7.82
N LEU A 53 -8.66 -5.70 -8.71
CA LEU A 53 -7.98 -6.93 -9.09
C LEU A 53 -6.61 -7.02 -8.40
N VAL A 54 -6.16 -8.25 -8.13
CA VAL A 54 -4.76 -8.55 -7.92
C VAL A 54 -4.34 -9.49 -9.06
N LEU A 55 -3.48 -9.01 -9.94
CA LEU A 55 -2.99 -9.76 -11.11
C LEU A 55 -1.68 -10.47 -10.77
N PHE A 56 -1.43 -11.57 -11.45
CA PHE A 56 -0.24 -12.37 -11.23
C PHE A 56 0.47 -12.70 -12.53
N THR A 57 1.77 -12.38 -12.60
CA THR A 57 2.67 -12.92 -13.64
C THR A 57 3.43 -14.11 -13.07
N ARG A 58 3.40 -15.23 -13.78
CA ARG A 58 4.21 -16.41 -13.42
C ARG A 58 5.68 -16.15 -13.71
N VAL A 59 6.51 -16.35 -12.71
CA VAL A 59 7.97 -16.25 -12.83
C VAL A 59 8.62 -17.59 -12.48
N ALA A 60 9.81 -17.83 -13.00
CA ALA A 60 10.49 -19.11 -12.83
C ALA A 60 11.15 -19.27 -11.43
N THR A 61 11.49 -18.16 -10.81
CA THR A 61 12.16 -18.11 -9.49
C THR A 61 11.46 -17.14 -8.58
N ALA A 62 11.59 -17.30 -7.27
CA ALA A 62 11.01 -16.40 -6.29
C ALA A 62 11.37 -14.94 -6.59
N PRO A 63 10.38 -14.06 -6.73
CA PRO A 63 10.63 -12.66 -7.06
C PRO A 63 11.37 -11.98 -5.90
N PRO A 64 12.31 -11.05 -6.19
CA PRO A 64 13.05 -10.37 -5.15
C PRO A 64 12.13 -9.44 -4.33
N THR A 65 12.41 -9.36 -3.02
CA THR A 65 11.82 -8.38 -2.10
C THR A 65 12.84 -7.34 -1.63
N SER A 66 14.08 -7.48 -2.08
CA SER A 66 15.19 -6.57 -1.83
C SER A 66 16.00 -6.38 -3.11
N PRO A 67 16.67 -5.21 -3.31
CA PRO A 67 16.64 -3.99 -2.48
C PRO A 67 15.23 -3.42 -2.31
N GLN A 68 15.03 -2.52 -1.33
CA GLN A 68 13.73 -1.93 -1.05
C GLN A 68 13.20 -1.14 -2.25
N THR A 69 11.96 -1.41 -2.62
CA THR A 69 11.18 -0.62 -3.59
C THR A 69 10.20 0.30 -2.86
N ALA A 70 9.54 1.18 -3.61
CA ALA A 70 8.47 1.98 -3.06
C ALA A 70 7.27 1.11 -2.62
N LEU A 71 6.94 0.04 -3.32
CA LEU A 71 5.83 -0.86 -2.95
C LEU A 71 6.25 -1.75 -1.78
N TRP A 72 5.54 -1.63 -0.65
CA TRP A 72 5.92 -2.30 0.59
C TRP A 72 5.00 -3.46 0.95
N HIS A 73 3.70 -3.20 1.06
CA HIS A 73 2.68 -4.22 1.31
C HIS A 73 1.32 -3.77 0.82
N PHE A 74 0.36 -4.68 0.86
CA PHE A 74 -1.04 -4.39 0.59
C PHE A 74 -1.92 -5.01 1.66
N GLY A 75 -3.18 -4.57 1.72
CA GLY A 75 -4.04 -5.01 2.80
C GLY A 75 -5.51 -5.03 2.48
N TRP A 76 -6.22 -5.79 3.32
CA TRP A 76 -7.66 -5.89 3.36
C TRP A 76 -8.23 -5.22 4.60
N HIS A 77 -9.35 -4.54 4.43
CA HIS A 77 -10.25 -4.33 5.55
C HIS A 77 -10.99 -5.63 5.85
N VAL A 78 -11.10 -5.96 7.14
CA VAL A 78 -11.89 -7.05 7.67
C VAL A 78 -13.01 -6.51 8.56
N THR A 79 -14.05 -7.30 8.79
CA THR A 79 -15.20 -6.85 9.58
C THR A 79 -14.92 -6.81 11.08
N ASP A 80 -14.06 -7.69 11.55
CA ASP A 80 -13.58 -7.73 12.94
C ASP A 80 -12.13 -8.23 12.97
N THR A 81 -11.21 -7.34 13.32
CA THR A 81 -9.77 -7.63 13.30
C THR A 81 -9.39 -8.67 14.36
N ARG A 82 -10.03 -8.65 15.55
CA ARG A 82 -9.75 -9.64 16.62
C ARG A 82 -10.30 -11.01 16.28
N ALA A 83 -11.53 -11.09 15.81
CA ALA A 83 -12.11 -12.35 15.35
C ALA A 83 -11.30 -12.95 14.19
N SER A 84 -10.81 -12.09 13.28
CA SER A 84 -9.92 -12.51 12.19
C SER A 84 -8.60 -13.05 12.74
N LEU A 85 -7.95 -12.38 13.70
CA LEU A 85 -6.73 -12.87 14.35
C LEU A 85 -6.94 -14.25 14.97
N GLU A 86 -8.01 -14.44 15.75
CA GLU A 86 -8.29 -15.73 16.37
C GLU A 86 -8.61 -16.83 15.33
N THR A 87 -9.18 -16.47 14.21
CA THR A 87 -9.38 -17.39 13.08
C THR A 87 -8.06 -17.76 12.44
N TYR A 88 -7.20 -16.78 12.18
CA TYR A 88 -5.90 -16.99 11.53
C TYR A 88 -4.93 -17.79 12.41
N LYS A 89 -4.92 -17.59 13.74
CA LYS A 89 -4.13 -18.41 14.68
C LYS A 89 -4.43 -19.91 14.60
N ARG A 90 -5.63 -20.29 14.19
CA ARG A 90 -6.02 -21.70 14.06
C ARG A 90 -5.67 -22.34 12.72
N ARG A 91 -5.10 -21.57 11.79
CA ARG A 91 -4.74 -22.05 10.44
C ARG A 91 -3.27 -22.44 10.39
N PRO A 92 -2.95 -23.74 10.23
CA PRO A 92 -1.57 -24.20 10.27
C PRO A 92 -0.76 -23.79 9.03
N ASP A 93 -1.45 -23.40 7.94
CA ASP A 93 -0.86 -22.95 6.68
C ASP A 93 -0.61 -21.43 6.64
N LEU A 94 -0.88 -20.72 7.73
CA LEU A 94 -0.73 -19.28 7.82
C LEU A 94 0.35 -18.88 8.83
N THR A 95 1.26 -18.03 8.41
CA THR A 95 2.25 -17.41 9.29
C THR A 95 1.82 -16.00 9.65
N LEU A 96 1.42 -15.77 10.90
CA LEU A 96 1.22 -14.43 11.45
C LEU A 96 2.57 -13.81 11.80
N LEU A 97 2.69 -12.53 11.59
CA LEU A 97 3.93 -11.79 11.82
C LEU A 97 3.78 -10.91 13.07
N PRO A 98 4.70 -11.01 14.05
CA PRO A 98 4.63 -10.20 15.26
C PRO A 98 4.96 -8.74 14.98
N LEU A 99 4.35 -7.85 15.74
CA LEU A 99 4.59 -6.42 15.73
C LEU A 99 5.48 -6.03 16.92
N TYR A 100 6.33 -5.05 16.66
CA TYR A 100 7.24 -4.48 17.65
C TYR A 100 7.08 -2.98 17.69
N THR A 101 7.32 -2.40 18.86
CA THR A 101 7.60 -0.98 19.05
C THR A 101 8.99 -0.83 19.67
N THR A 102 9.46 0.39 19.81
CA THR A 102 10.76 0.63 20.47
C THR A 102 10.81 0.18 21.93
N ASP A 103 9.66 0.00 22.58
CA ASP A 103 9.54 -0.34 23.99
C ASP A 103 8.95 -1.73 24.24
N GLU A 104 8.45 -2.37 23.21
CA GLU A 104 7.82 -3.68 23.30
C GLU A 104 8.33 -4.56 22.17
N GLY A 105 8.68 -5.76 22.52
CA GLY A 105 9.00 -6.81 21.55
C GLY A 105 8.26 -8.07 21.94
N GLY A 106 8.00 -8.93 20.98
CA GLY A 106 7.46 -10.23 21.27
C GLY A 106 6.20 -10.57 20.49
N GLU A 107 5.31 -11.34 21.09
CA GLU A 107 4.19 -11.98 20.38
C GLU A 107 2.93 -11.09 20.34
N VAL A 108 3.07 -9.85 19.93
CA VAL A 108 1.94 -8.94 19.72
C VAL A 108 1.57 -8.98 18.23
N PHE A 109 0.33 -9.34 17.91
CA PHE A 109 -0.13 -9.53 16.53
C PHE A 109 -1.15 -8.47 16.07
N LEU A 110 -1.61 -7.61 16.96
CA LEU A 110 -2.46 -6.47 16.61
C LEU A 110 -1.86 -5.16 17.13
N SER A 111 -1.86 -4.16 16.31
CA SER A 111 -1.29 -2.85 16.64
C SER A 111 -1.96 -2.18 17.84
N SER A 112 -3.25 -2.46 18.08
CA SER A 112 -3.96 -1.93 19.25
C SER A 112 -3.53 -2.56 20.58
N ASP A 113 -2.77 -3.64 20.54
CA ASP A 113 -2.22 -4.31 21.74
C ASP A 113 -0.81 -3.83 22.08
N THR A 114 -0.20 -3.01 21.21
CA THR A 114 1.10 -2.40 21.44
C THR A 114 0.99 -1.04 22.14
N TRP A 115 2.11 -0.57 22.66
CA TRP A 115 2.34 0.84 22.98
C TRP A 115 3.12 1.54 21.86
N PRO A 116 2.61 2.65 21.30
CA PRO A 116 1.33 3.29 21.57
C PRO A 116 0.19 2.55 20.89
N SER A 117 -0.92 2.44 21.62
CA SER A 117 -2.18 2.03 21.01
C SER A 117 -2.60 3.03 19.94
N THR A 118 -2.87 2.55 18.75
CA THR A 118 -2.87 3.33 17.51
C THR A 118 -4.18 3.99 17.12
N ASN A 119 -4.99 4.48 18.03
CA ASN A 119 -6.16 5.22 17.62
C ASN A 119 -6.32 6.53 18.41
N PRO A 120 -6.48 7.69 17.75
CA PRO A 120 -6.63 7.94 16.31
C PRO A 120 -5.34 8.36 15.60
N THR A 121 -4.17 8.13 16.08
CA THR A 121 -2.92 8.42 15.51
C THR A 121 -2.19 9.54 15.64
N PRO A 122 -1.17 10.04 15.23
CA PRO A 122 0.08 9.45 14.86
C PRO A 122 0.78 8.86 16.09
N GLY A 123 1.70 7.93 15.90
CA GLY A 123 2.41 7.26 17.00
C GLY A 123 2.87 8.23 18.09
N LEU A 124 2.85 7.80 19.33
CA LEU A 124 3.34 8.58 20.46
C LEU A 124 4.86 8.62 20.45
N THR A 125 5.44 9.70 20.94
CA THR A 125 6.87 9.76 21.22
C THR A 125 7.23 8.83 22.38
N ARG A 126 8.50 8.45 22.51
CA ARG A 126 8.97 7.65 23.67
C ARG A 126 8.62 8.29 25.00
N ALA A 127 8.74 9.62 25.11
CA ALA A 127 8.37 10.36 26.31
C ALA A 127 6.87 10.22 26.63
N GLN A 128 6.01 10.36 25.62
CA GLN A 128 4.56 10.19 25.78
C GLN A 128 4.19 8.74 26.17
N ILE A 129 4.89 7.74 25.62
CA ILE A 129 4.68 6.33 26.00
C ILE A 129 5.09 6.13 27.46
N ALA A 130 6.26 6.63 27.86
CA ALA A 130 6.72 6.53 29.24
C ALA A 130 5.76 7.21 30.23
N GLU A 131 5.26 8.40 29.91
CA GLU A 131 4.26 9.11 30.68
C GLU A 131 2.95 8.33 30.80
N ALA A 132 2.44 7.80 29.67
CA ALA A 132 1.22 7.00 29.66
C ALA A 132 1.35 5.74 30.53
N LYS A 133 2.48 5.02 30.45
CA LYS A 133 2.78 3.85 31.28
C LYS A 133 2.87 4.23 32.75
N ALA A 134 3.55 5.32 33.10
CA ALA A 134 3.65 5.82 34.48
C ALA A 134 2.28 6.17 35.07
N ASN A 135 1.36 6.66 34.25
CA ASN A 135 -0.02 6.98 34.62
C ASN A 135 -0.98 5.78 34.58
N GLY A 136 -0.47 4.56 34.36
CA GLY A 136 -1.28 3.34 34.36
C GLY A 136 -2.22 3.20 33.14
N VAL A 137 -2.02 3.99 32.09
CA VAL A 137 -2.82 3.89 30.85
C VAL A 137 -2.51 2.55 30.19
N GLN A 138 -3.52 1.87 29.70
CA GLN A 138 -3.41 0.59 29.01
C GLN A 138 -3.70 0.73 27.50
N PRO A 139 -3.15 -0.17 26.65
CA PRO A 139 -3.54 -0.24 25.24
C PRO A 139 -5.06 -0.41 25.08
N THR A 140 -5.63 0.21 24.03
CA THR A 140 -7.10 0.22 23.84
C THR A 140 -7.68 -1.14 23.47
N ARG A 141 -6.89 -2.03 22.88
CA ARG A 141 -7.28 -3.39 22.46
C ARG A 141 -8.55 -3.47 21.61
N THR A 142 -8.84 -2.42 20.83
CA THR A 142 -10.11 -2.32 20.09
C THR A 142 -10.06 -2.88 18.69
N GLY A 143 -8.91 -2.94 18.06
CA GLY A 143 -8.77 -3.33 16.66
C GLY A 143 -7.37 -3.02 16.16
N GLY A 144 -7.26 -2.24 15.09
CA GLY A 144 -5.97 -1.88 14.50
C GLY A 144 -5.66 -2.72 13.28
N PHE A 145 -4.39 -3.06 13.12
CA PHE A 145 -3.91 -3.87 12.01
C PHE A 145 -2.99 -4.99 12.51
N GLY A 146 -2.88 -6.03 11.70
CA GLY A 146 -1.92 -7.11 11.88
C GLY A 146 -1.41 -7.58 10.52
N TYR A 147 -0.36 -8.36 10.54
CA TYR A 147 0.29 -8.86 9.32
C TYR A 147 0.32 -10.36 9.25
N MET A 148 0.24 -10.87 8.03
CA MET A 148 0.50 -12.26 7.69
C MET A 148 1.47 -12.35 6.52
N ARG A 149 2.17 -13.48 6.43
CA ARG A 149 3.00 -13.81 5.28
C ARG A 149 2.17 -14.52 4.24
N GLY A 150 2.08 -13.91 3.09
CA GLY A 150 1.45 -14.49 1.90
C GLY A 150 2.42 -15.28 1.03
N PRO A 151 1.94 -15.80 -0.10
CA PRO A 151 2.75 -16.47 -1.12
C PRO A 151 3.90 -15.58 -1.59
N ASP A 152 5.00 -16.22 -2.00
CA ASP A 152 6.22 -15.55 -2.48
C ASP A 152 6.82 -14.55 -1.47
N ASN A 153 6.55 -14.74 -0.18
CA ASN A 153 6.92 -13.85 0.92
C ASN A 153 6.17 -12.50 0.93
N ALA A 154 5.02 -12.39 0.27
CA ALA A 154 4.21 -11.18 0.32
C ALA A 154 3.87 -10.80 1.77
N LEU A 155 4.01 -9.52 2.08
CA LEU A 155 3.52 -8.95 3.32
C LEU A 155 2.07 -8.51 3.10
N VAL A 156 1.15 -9.08 3.88
CA VAL A 156 -0.28 -8.81 3.75
C VAL A 156 -0.81 -8.27 5.06
N GLU A 157 -1.42 -7.09 5.02
CA GLU A 157 -2.07 -6.48 6.18
C GLU A 157 -3.56 -6.86 6.22
N TYR A 158 -4.07 -7.17 7.40
CA TYR A 158 -5.49 -7.16 7.69
C TYR A 158 -5.78 -6.10 8.74
N ALA A 159 -6.79 -5.26 8.49
CA ALA A 159 -7.04 -4.07 9.30
C ALA A 159 -8.54 -3.77 9.43
N GLY A 160 -8.85 -2.99 10.43
CA GLY A 160 -9.93 -2.13 10.45
C GLY A 160 -11.24 -2.28 11.06
N ASN A 161 -11.98 -3.30 11.33
CA ASN A 161 -13.39 -3.28 11.74
C ASN A 161 -14.27 -2.48 10.74
N HIS A 162 -14.14 -2.79 9.47
CA HIS A 162 -14.91 -2.18 8.39
C HIS A 162 -16.25 -2.92 8.19
N PRO A 163 -17.32 -2.26 7.75
CA PRO A 163 -18.63 -2.91 7.52
C PRO A 163 -18.59 -4.10 6.55
N ALA A 164 -17.64 -4.13 5.63
CA ALA A 164 -17.46 -5.22 4.66
C ALA A 164 -15.99 -5.49 4.40
N GLU A 165 -15.64 -6.76 4.17
CA GLU A 165 -14.31 -7.13 3.70
C GLU A 165 -14.07 -6.57 2.32
N ARG A 166 -12.87 -6.00 2.09
CA ARG A 166 -12.46 -5.45 0.79
C ARG A 166 -10.96 -5.23 0.71
N PHE A 167 -10.41 -5.20 -0.50
CA PHE A 167 -9.08 -4.66 -0.75
C PHE A 167 -9.06 -3.18 -0.35
N ASN A 168 -8.11 -2.77 0.48
CA ASN A 168 -8.16 -1.45 1.10
C ASN A 168 -7.05 -0.51 0.64
N HIS A 169 -5.82 -1.00 0.55
CA HIS A 169 -4.67 -0.14 0.30
C HIS A 169 -3.48 -0.89 -0.28
N VAL A 170 -2.61 -0.11 -0.91
CA VAL A 170 -1.21 -0.48 -1.15
C VAL A 170 -0.35 0.50 -0.37
N HIS A 171 0.34 -0.01 0.66
CA HIS A 171 1.21 0.83 1.48
C HIS A 171 2.59 0.94 0.84
N MET A 172 3.14 2.16 0.86
CA MET A 172 4.35 2.47 0.12
C MET A 172 5.38 3.19 1.00
N PHE A 173 6.61 3.20 0.54
CA PHE A 173 7.64 4.13 0.97
C PHE A 173 7.88 5.18 -0.11
N GLN A 174 8.22 6.38 0.30
CA GLN A 174 8.61 7.47 -0.59
C GLN A 174 9.88 8.13 -0.06
N ASP A 175 10.73 8.62 -0.96
CA ASP A 175 11.90 9.40 -0.55
C ASP A 175 11.47 10.69 0.17
N ASP A 176 10.51 11.40 -0.41
CA ASP A 176 9.92 12.62 0.13
C ASP A 176 8.37 12.51 0.09
N PRO A 177 7.69 12.04 1.14
CA PRO A 177 6.25 11.76 1.14
C PRO A 177 5.36 12.92 0.68
N PHE A 178 5.65 14.15 1.09
CA PHE A 178 4.85 15.31 0.69
C PHE A 178 5.13 15.75 -0.75
N CYS A 179 6.37 15.62 -1.23
CA CYS A 179 6.69 15.87 -2.64
C CYS A 179 6.03 14.82 -3.54
N ALA A 180 6.00 13.56 -3.10
CA ALA A 180 5.26 12.52 -3.79
C ALA A 180 3.76 12.85 -3.87
N GLN A 181 3.14 13.31 -2.77
CA GLN A 181 1.73 13.71 -2.78
C GLN A 181 1.46 14.81 -3.82
N LEU A 182 2.31 15.84 -3.88
CA LEU A 182 2.21 16.89 -4.90
C LEU A 182 2.36 16.34 -6.31
N TRP A 183 3.28 15.39 -6.52
CA TRP A 183 3.49 14.73 -7.81
C TRP A 183 2.22 13.97 -8.25
N TYR A 184 1.66 13.15 -7.39
CA TYR A 184 0.43 12.40 -7.67
C TYR A 184 -0.76 13.33 -7.94
N GLN A 185 -0.90 14.42 -7.20
CA GLN A 185 -1.94 15.42 -7.44
C GLN A 185 -1.76 16.10 -8.79
N LYS A 186 -0.54 16.52 -9.13
CA LYS A 186 -0.24 17.25 -10.37
C LYS A 186 -0.39 16.38 -11.62
N HIS A 187 0.17 15.18 -11.57
CA HIS A 187 0.30 14.33 -12.77
C HIS A 187 -0.86 13.34 -12.93
N LEU A 188 -1.47 12.91 -11.84
CA LEU A 188 -2.53 11.89 -11.87
C LEU A 188 -3.87 12.40 -11.35
N ASP A 189 -4.00 13.72 -11.11
CA ASP A 189 -5.21 14.36 -10.57
C ASP A 189 -5.73 13.67 -9.29
N ALA A 190 -4.79 13.11 -8.49
CA ALA A 190 -5.09 12.25 -7.35
C ALA A 190 -5.73 13.02 -6.20
N PRO A 191 -6.89 12.59 -5.67
CA PRO A 191 -7.45 13.14 -4.45
C PRO A 191 -6.55 12.83 -3.24
N VAL A 192 -6.43 13.81 -2.35
CA VAL A 192 -5.69 13.66 -1.11
C VAL A 192 -6.53 12.86 -0.10
N PHE A 193 -5.90 11.92 0.58
CA PHE A 193 -6.57 11.19 1.64
C PHE A 193 -6.71 12.07 2.88
N ALA A 194 -7.96 12.38 3.27
CA ALA A 194 -8.26 13.17 4.45
C ALA A 194 -7.64 12.54 5.72
N GLY A 195 -6.99 13.33 6.55
CA GLY A 195 -6.30 12.86 7.76
C GLY A 195 -4.82 12.49 7.57
N ARG A 196 -4.31 12.46 6.33
CA ARG A 196 -2.88 12.30 6.02
C ARG A 196 -2.38 13.43 5.11
N THR A 197 -2.79 14.65 5.42
CA THR A 197 -2.32 15.88 4.76
C THR A 197 -1.44 16.67 5.70
N PRO A 198 -0.43 17.38 5.20
CA PRO A 198 0.29 18.36 6.00
C PRO A 198 -0.67 19.40 6.59
N ARG A 199 -0.37 19.88 7.79
CA ARG A 199 -1.17 20.94 8.44
C ARG A 199 -1.14 22.28 7.68
N ALA A 200 -0.04 22.54 6.97
CA ALA A 200 0.12 23.71 6.10
C ALA A 200 0.19 23.25 4.63
N PRO A 201 -0.29 24.03 3.70
CA PRO A 201 -0.10 23.74 2.27
C PRO A 201 1.38 23.58 1.95
N MET A 202 1.73 22.50 1.25
CA MET A 202 3.08 22.26 0.75
C MET A 202 3.19 22.72 -0.70
N THR A 203 4.40 23.13 -1.06
CA THR A 203 4.79 23.49 -2.44
C THR A 203 5.99 22.66 -2.84
N GLU A 204 6.36 22.67 -4.11
CA GLU A 204 7.59 22.02 -4.59
C GLU A 204 8.86 22.52 -3.84
N ALA A 205 8.84 23.77 -3.37
CA ALA A 205 9.95 24.34 -2.61
C ALA A 205 9.97 23.93 -1.12
N THR A 206 8.85 23.48 -0.55
CA THR A 206 8.70 23.21 0.89
C THR A 206 8.32 21.76 1.23
N CYS A 207 8.13 20.92 0.22
CA CYS A 207 7.66 19.54 0.44
C CYS A 207 8.71 18.59 1.01
N LYS A 208 9.99 18.94 0.96
CA LYS A 208 11.08 18.15 1.57
C LYS A 208 11.12 18.40 3.07
N VAL A 209 10.78 17.36 3.83
CA VAL A 209 10.72 17.42 5.29
C VAL A 209 11.63 16.32 5.83
N GLU A 210 12.47 16.67 6.81
CA GLU A 210 13.36 15.72 7.44
C GLU A 210 12.60 14.61 8.17
N ARG A 211 13.19 13.43 8.19
CA ARG A 211 12.68 12.28 8.92
C ARG A 211 12.75 12.54 10.42
N GLY A 212 11.62 12.31 11.10
CA GLY A 212 11.59 12.35 12.57
C GLY A 212 12.49 11.29 13.20
N ALA A 213 13.03 11.57 14.38
CA ALA A 213 13.91 10.66 15.11
C ALA A 213 13.16 9.57 15.91
N ASP A 214 11.88 9.79 16.21
CA ASP A 214 11.08 8.87 17.03
C ASP A 214 10.62 7.65 16.22
N ARG A 215 10.86 6.47 16.79
CA ARG A 215 10.42 5.18 16.26
C ARG A 215 9.40 4.59 17.23
N SER A 216 8.16 5.03 17.13
CA SER A 216 7.12 4.60 18.08
C SER A 216 5.97 3.84 17.39
N TRP A 217 6.00 3.74 16.06
CA TRP A 217 4.95 3.06 15.31
C TRP A 217 5.17 1.55 15.29
N PRO A 218 4.11 0.73 15.53
CA PRO A 218 4.21 -0.71 15.44
C PRO A 218 4.65 -1.16 14.05
N ALA A 219 5.68 -1.99 13.99
CA ALA A 219 6.28 -2.50 12.76
C ALA A 219 6.78 -3.92 12.92
N LEU A 220 7.25 -4.52 11.84
CA LEU A 220 7.85 -5.85 11.84
C LEU A 220 9.31 -5.84 12.31
N GLU A 221 9.94 -4.70 12.26
CA GLU A 221 11.31 -4.48 12.76
C GLU A 221 11.28 -4.26 14.28
N ARG A 222 12.23 -4.87 14.99
CA ARG A 222 12.30 -4.81 16.46
C ARG A 222 12.45 -3.40 17.00
N GLU A 223 13.08 -2.52 16.24
CA GLU A 223 13.29 -1.12 16.59
C GLU A 223 12.07 -0.23 16.29
N GLY A 224 10.99 -0.83 15.77
CA GLY A 224 9.87 -0.08 15.23
C GLY A 224 10.25 0.66 13.94
N MET A 225 9.41 1.57 13.50
CA MET A 225 9.64 2.34 12.28
C MET A 225 9.40 3.83 12.46
N PHE A 226 10.00 4.62 11.56
CA PHE A 226 9.66 6.03 11.42
C PHE A 226 8.33 6.14 10.69
N ARG A 227 7.37 6.83 11.26
CA ARG A 227 6.10 7.08 10.60
C ARG A 227 6.02 8.44 9.93
N SER A 228 6.62 9.45 10.53
CA SER A 228 6.60 10.82 10.01
C SER A 228 7.90 11.13 9.26
N PRO A 229 7.83 11.86 8.15
CA PRO A 229 6.63 12.35 7.50
C PRO A 229 5.82 11.21 6.83
N SER A 230 4.51 11.40 6.74
CA SER A 230 3.61 10.48 6.05
C SER A 230 2.56 11.24 5.26
N ALA A 231 2.19 10.70 4.11
CA ALA A 231 1.16 11.26 3.24
C ALA A 231 0.33 10.14 2.62
N ALA A 232 -0.72 10.49 1.90
CA ALA A 232 -1.51 9.53 1.14
C ALA A 232 -2.34 10.22 0.06
N VAL A 233 -2.63 9.46 -0.99
CA VAL A 233 -3.68 9.77 -1.97
C VAL A 233 -4.69 8.62 -2.00
N VAL A 234 -5.81 8.82 -2.67
CA VAL A 234 -6.84 7.81 -2.82
C VAL A 234 -7.30 7.75 -4.26
N PHE A 235 -7.48 6.55 -4.81
CA PHE A 235 -8.07 6.32 -6.12
C PHE A 235 -9.30 5.42 -5.95
N GLY A 236 -10.48 5.98 -6.22
CA GLY A 236 -11.74 5.33 -5.87
C GLY A 236 -11.84 5.14 -4.36
N ASP A 237 -11.89 3.88 -3.90
CA ASP A 237 -11.94 3.51 -2.49
C ASP A 237 -10.65 2.84 -1.97
N VAL A 238 -9.57 2.87 -2.77
CA VAL A 238 -8.26 2.32 -2.42
C VAL A 238 -7.29 3.44 -2.06
N ALA A 239 -6.73 3.37 -0.87
CA ALA A 239 -5.73 4.32 -0.42
C ALA A 239 -4.32 3.89 -0.86
N LEU A 240 -3.50 4.86 -1.20
CA LEU A 240 -2.05 4.72 -1.32
C LEU A 240 -1.40 5.53 -0.21
N PRO A 241 -1.30 4.99 1.02
CA PRO A 241 -0.59 5.63 2.10
C PRO A 241 0.90 5.34 2.01
N TRP A 242 1.73 6.29 2.39
CA TRP A 242 3.18 6.11 2.43
C TRP A 242 3.86 6.81 3.58
N TYR A 243 5.00 6.24 3.96
CA TYR A 243 5.96 6.81 4.88
C TYR A 243 7.25 7.13 4.13
N MET A 244 8.11 7.92 4.74
CA MET A 244 9.47 8.07 4.26
C MET A 244 10.19 6.71 4.31
N ARG A 245 11.03 6.40 3.33
CA ARG A 245 11.88 5.19 3.34
C ARG A 245 12.62 5.03 4.66
N GLN A 246 12.75 3.81 5.12
CA GLN A 246 13.28 3.53 6.46
C GLN A 246 14.81 3.47 6.52
N GLY A 247 15.48 3.00 5.47
CA GLY A 247 16.94 2.93 5.36
C GLY A 247 17.57 4.13 4.66
N GLU A 248 18.90 4.15 4.57
CA GLU A 248 19.65 5.17 3.84
C GLU A 248 19.83 4.82 2.36
N ALA A 249 19.72 3.54 1.99
CA ALA A 249 19.81 3.12 0.60
C ALA A 249 18.62 3.69 -0.22
N PRO A 250 18.88 4.16 -1.45
CA PRO A 250 17.82 4.67 -2.30
C PRO A 250 16.82 3.56 -2.66
N LEU A 251 15.56 3.94 -2.85
CA LEU A 251 14.57 3.04 -3.42
C LEU A 251 14.93 2.69 -4.86
N VAL A 252 14.68 1.42 -5.24
CA VAL A 252 14.91 0.95 -6.62
C VAL A 252 13.59 0.80 -7.35
N SER A 253 13.64 0.58 -8.68
CA SER A 253 12.44 0.30 -9.48
C SER A 253 11.69 -0.91 -8.92
N SER A 254 10.38 -0.84 -8.88
CA SER A 254 9.54 -1.96 -8.48
C SER A 254 9.40 -3.05 -9.55
N ARG A 255 9.75 -2.74 -10.81
CA ARG A 255 9.65 -3.69 -11.93
C ARG A 255 10.51 -4.94 -11.68
N GLY A 256 9.88 -6.10 -11.84
CA GLY A 256 10.53 -7.39 -11.63
C GLY A 256 10.63 -7.83 -10.16
N HIS A 257 10.21 -7.00 -9.20
CA HIS A 257 10.10 -7.37 -7.79
C HIS A 257 8.77 -8.09 -7.51
N LEU A 258 8.59 -8.56 -6.29
CA LEU A 258 7.34 -9.21 -5.86
C LEU A 258 6.12 -8.35 -6.15
N TYR A 259 6.12 -7.11 -5.70
CA TYR A 259 5.14 -6.09 -6.08
C TYR A 259 5.70 -5.35 -7.29
N ASP A 260 5.22 -5.71 -8.47
CA ASP A 260 5.78 -5.19 -9.72
C ASP A 260 5.30 -3.76 -10.00
N HIS A 261 4.00 -3.55 -9.97
CA HIS A 261 3.38 -2.24 -10.19
C HIS A 261 1.96 -2.15 -9.62
N ILE A 262 1.44 -0.94 -9.55
CA ILE A 262 0.01 -0.66 -9.37
C ILE A 262 -0.54 -0.10 -10.67
N ALA A 263 -1.83 -0.35 -10.92
CA ALA A 263 -2.51 0.15 -12.11
C ALA A 263 -3.71 1.03 -11.74
N LEU A 264 -3.88 2.07 -12.52
CA LEU A 264 -4.98 3.01 -12.44
C LEU A 264 -5.82 2.92 -13.71
N SER A 265 -7.15 2.89 -13.57
CA SER A 265 -8.08 2.91 -14.70
C SER A 265 -8.30 4.34 -15.20
N VAL A 266 -8.29 4.49 -16.52
CA VAL A 266 -8.57 5.76 -17.21
C VAL A 266 -9.50 5.52 -18.40
N THR A 267 -10.28 6.52 -18.80
CA THR A 267 -11.24 6.39 -19.91
C THR A 267 -10.68 6.86 -21.26
N ASP A 268 -9.63 7.68 -21.26
CA ASP A 268 -8.97 8.22 -22.47
C ASP A 268 -7.46 8.16 -22.30
N LEU A 269 -6.88 7.01 -22.67
CA LEU A 269 -5.45 6.77 -22.52
C LEU A 269 -4.60 7.75 -23.37
N ASP A 270 -5.07 8.14 -24.55
CA ASP A 270 -4.31 9.03 -25.44
C ASP A 270 -4.23 10.45 -24.83
N ALA A 271 -5.31 10.94 -24.22
CA ALA A 271 -5.29 12.22 -23.51
C ALA A 271 -4.36 12.17 -22.27
N TRP A 272 -4.34 11.05 -21.53
CA TRP A 272 -3.43 10.87 -20.42
C TRP A 272 -1.97 10.80 -20.86
N VAL A 273 -1.66 10.04 -21.91
CA VAL A 273 -0.30 9.98 -22.49
C VAL A 273 0.18 11.35 -22.94
N ALA A 274 -0.68 12.13 -23.63
CA ALA A 274 -0.34 13.48 -24.08
C ALA A 274 -0.05 14.41 -22.90
N LYS A 275 -0.91 14.39 -21.84
CA LYS A 275 -0.68 15.16 -20.60
C LYS A 275 0.66 14.80 -19.97
N LEU A 276 0.88 13.52 -19.67
CA LEU A 276 2.06 13.06 -18.93
C LEU A 276 3.36 13.36 -19.70
N ARG A 277 3.35 13.22 -21.03
CA ARG A 277 4.49 13.63 -21.87
C ARG A 277 4.74 15.13 -21.82
N SER A 278 3.69 15.94 -21.91
CA SER A 278 3.83 17.41 -21.84
C SER A 278 4.34 17.89 -20.48
N GLU A 279 4.10 17.12 -19.42
CA GLU A 279 4.54 17.40 -18.07
C GLU A 279 5.90 16.77 -17.71
N GLY A 280 6.54 16.08 -18.68
CA GLY A 280 7.87 15.48 -18.52
C GLY A 280 7.92 14.24 -17.64
N VAL A 281 6.81 13.54 -17.45
CA VAL A 281 6.75 12.28 -16.71
C VAL A 281 7.51 11.20 -17.50
N ARG A 282 8.31 10.41 -16.80
CA ARG A 282 9.10 9.34 -17.41
C ARG A 282 8.21 8.14 -17.74
N PHE A 283 8.27 7.70 -19.00
CA PHE A 283 7.64 6.48 -19.45
C PHE A 283 8.62 5.31 -19.30
N LEU A 284 8.17 4.23 -18.68
CA LEU A 284 8.92 2.98 -18.59
C LEU A 284 8.64 2.09 -19.82
N GLU A 285 7.40 2.14 -20.31
CA GLU A 285 6.98 1.47 -21.53
C GLU A 285 6.06 2.40 -22.34
N GLU A 286 6.18 2.38 -23.66
CA GLU A 286 5.25 3.07 -24.56
C GLU A 286 3.86 2.38 -24.51
N PRO A 287 2.78 3.03 -24.97
CA PRO A 287 1.47 2.40 -25.01
C PRO A 287 1.47 1.02 -25.66
N TYR A 288 0.92 0.04 -24.98
CA TYR A 288 0.89 -1.36 -25.41
C TYR A 288 -0.51 -1.97 -25.24
N LYS A 289 -0.68 -3.16 -25.85
CA LYS A 289 -1.90 -3.93 -25.68
C LYS A 289 -1.80 -4.83 -24.46
N LEU A 290 -2.86 -4.79 -23.64
CA LEU A 290 -3.02 -5.62 -22.47
C LEU A 290 -4.37 -6.35 -22.56
N GLY A 291 -4.34 -7.60 -23.04
CA GLY A 291 -5.57 -8.32 -23.35
C GLY A 291 -6.40 -7.61 -24.42
N GLY A 292 -7.64 -7.27 -24.08
CA GLY A 292 -8.58 -6.56 -24.97
C GLY A 292 -8.49 -5.04 -24.91
N THR A 293 -7.59 -4.47 -24.11
CA THR A 293 -7.47 -3.03 -23.90
C THR A 293 -6.05 -2.52 -24.14
N ARG A 294 -5.80 -1.25 -23.85
CA ARG A 294 -4.50 -0.60 -23.96
C ARG A 294 -4.03 -0.14 -22.57
N ALA A 295 -2.74 -0.11 -22.41
CA ALA A 295 -2.11 0.40 -21.20
C ALA A 295 -0.81 1.15 -21.52
N VAL A 296 -0.30 1.88 -20.54
CA VAL A 296 1.01 2.54 -20.59
C VAL A 296 1.65 2.45 -19.21
N MET A 297 2.98 2.29 -19.18
CA MET A 297 3.72 2.22 -17.92
C MET A 297 4.57 3.48 -17.72
N ILE A 298 4.40 4.14 -16.59
CA ILE A 298 5.17 5.32 -16.18
C ILE A 298 5.92 5.07 -14.87
N GLU A 299 6.89 5.93 -14.57
CA GLU A 299 7.64 5.89 -13.32
C GLU A 299 7.10 6.97 -12.36
N GLY A 300 6.75 6.55 -11.15
CA GLY A 300 6.39 7.44 -10.05
C GLY A 300 7.61 8.07 -9.37
N PRO A 301 7.40 8.99 -8.39
CA PRO A 301 8.45 9.83 -7.82
C PRO A 301 9.53 9.06 -7.05
N SER A 302 9.25 7.87 -6.56
CA SER A 302 10.21 7.01 -5.85
C SER A 302 10.49 5.71 -6.61
N ARG A 303 10.42 5.75 -7.93
CA ARG A 303 10.70 4.66 -8.87
C ARG A 303 9.68 3.52 -8.85
N GLU A 304 8.51 3.75 -8.25
CA GLU A 304 7.41 2.83 -8.42
C GLU A 304 6.90 2.83 -9.86
N ALA A 305 6.63 1.65 -10.39
CA ALA A 305 5.97 1.52 -11.67
C ALA A 305 4.46 1.73 -11.50
N LEU A 306 3.90 2.57 -12.35
CA LEU A 306 2.50 2.92 -12.39
C LEU A 306 1.97 2.63 -13.79
N GLU A 307 0.96 1.78 -13.89
CA GLU A 307 0.28 1.47 -15.13
C GLU A 307 -1.00 2.31 -15.26
N LEU A 308 -1.24 2.91 -16.40
CA LEU A 308 -2.55 3.45 -16.74
C LEU A 308 -3.21 2.49 -17.72
N VAL A 309 -4.40 2.00 -17.36
CA VAL A 309 -5.16 1.02 -18.13
C VAL A 309 -6.42 1.68 -18.65
N GLU A 310 -6.65 1.60 -19.96
CA GLU A 310 -7.87 2.10 -20.57
C GLU A 310 -9.05 1.18 -20.25
N VAL A 311 -10.09 1.75 -19.68
CA VAL A 311 -11.35 1.06 -19.40
C VAL A 311 -12.48 1.72 -20.18
N ALA A 312 -13.52 0.93 -20.53
CA ALA A 312 -14.66 1.41 -21.30
C ALA A 312 -15.57 2.35 -20.48
#